data_42bd142ef16116caf80c31b7f88d3744
#
_entry.id   42bd142ef16116caf80c31b7f88d3744
#
_cell.length_a   1.000
_cell.length_b   1.000
_cell.length_c   1.000
_cell.angle_alpha   90.00
_cell.angle_beta   90.00
_cell.angle_gamma   90.00
#
_symmetry.space_group_name_H-M   'P 1'
#
loop_
_entity.id
_entity.type
_entity.pdbx_description
1 polymer ?
#
loop_
_entity_poly.entity_id
_entity_poly.type
_entity_poly.pdbx_seq_one_letter_code
_entity_poly.pdbx_strand_id
1 'polypeptide(L)'
;RRWRLAPAFDLTFSAGPMGQHHLDVCGEGAVIERQHLLRLAKEGGVGAKQAQEIIDRMLAQASSLGERFECAPIRRTTAQQIKSVIDTCRQCLGR
;
A
#
# COMPACT_ATOMS: atom_id res chain seq x y z
N ARG A 1 -20.76 -23.47 -1.22
CA ARG A 1 -19.40 -22.91 -1.29
C ARG A 1 -19.43 -21.42 -1.03
N ARG A 2 -18.54 -20.96 -0.20
CA ARG A 2 -18.36 -19.53 0.07
C ARG A 2 -16.99 -19.08 -0.43
N TRP A 3 -16.95 -17.94 -1.09
CA TRP A 3 -15.68 -17.27 -1.40
C TRP A 3 -15.08 -16.68 -0.14
N ARG A 4 -13.80 -16.85 0.03
CA ARG A 4 -13.01 -16.19 1.10
C ARG A 4 -11.61 -15.95 0.62
N LEU A 5 -10.91 -15.04 1.28
CA LEU A 5 -9.53 -14.75 0.94
C LEU A 5 -8.65 -15.97 1.18
N ALA A 6 -7.78 -16.27 0.22
CA ALA A 6 -6.69 -17.21 0.42
C ALA A 6 -5.71 -16.69 1.47
N PRO A 7 -4.93 -17.56 2.12
CA PRO A 7 -3.80 -17.09 2.93
C PRO A 7 -2.89 -16.19 2.11
N ALA A 8 -2.31 -15.18 2.75
CA ALA A 8 -1.36 -14.30 2.10
C ALA A 8 -0.02 -15.03 1.93
N PHE A 9 0.52 -15.01 0.70
CA PHE A 9 1.81 -15.59 0.36
C PHE A 9 2.77 -14.49 -0.09
N ASP A 10 4.07 -14.71 0.11
CA ASP A 10 5.14 -13.83 -0.37
C ASP A 10 4.94 -12.35 0.02
N LEU A 11 4.54 -12.12 1.27
CA LEU A 11 4.42 -10.78 1.81
C LEU A 11 5.82 -10.17 1.99
N THR A 12 6.27 -9.46 0.98
CA THR A 12 7.58 -8.83 0.98
C THR A 12 7.52 -7.48 0.28
N PHE A 13 8.52 -6.67 0.53
CA PHE A 13 8.68 -5.42 -0.19
C PHE A 13 9.09 -5.67 -1.64
N SER A 14 8.50 -4.93 -2.57
CA SER A 14 8.90 -4.90 -3.97
C SER A 14 8.76 -3.48 -4.52
N ALA A 15 9.81 -2.99 -5.15
CA ALA A 15 9.76 -1.72 -5.86
C ALA A 15 9.04 -1.82 -7.22
N GLY A 16 8.82 -3.04 -7.71
CA GLY A 16 8.24 -3.30 -9.02
C GLY A 16 9.21 -3.01 -10.17
N PRO A 17 8.86 -3.43 -11.40
CA PRO A 17 9.67 -3.16 -12.57
C PRO A 17 9.67 -1.66 -12.89
N MET A 18 10.87 -1.06 -12.97
CA MET A 18 11.03 0.38 -13.22
C MET A 18 10.27 1.28 -12.23
N GLY A 19 10.09 0.84 -10.99
CA GLY A 19 9.38 1.58 -9.96
C GLY A 19 7.86 1.59 -10.11
N GLN A 20 7.29 0.72 -10.96
CA GLN A 20 5.85 0.64 -11.18
C GLN A 20 5.29 -0.70 -10.70
N HIS A 21 4.01 -0.75 -10.43
CA HIS A 21 3.32 -2.00 -10.15
C HIS A 21 3.18 -2.84 -11.43
N HIS A 22 3.15 -4.17 -11.28
CA HIS A 22 2.89 -5.07 -12.40
C HIS A 22 1.49 -4.91 -12.97
N LEU A 23 0.52 -4.62 -12.10
CA LEU A 23 -0.86 -4.30 -12.46
C LEU A 23 -1.13 -2.84 -12.12
N ASP A 24 -1.93 -2.18 -12.94
CA ASP A 24 -2.37 -0.83 -12.63
C ASP A 24 -3.57 -0.81 -11.67
N VAL A 25 -3.81 0.35 -11.07
CA VAL A 25 -5.01 0.64 -10.29
C VAL A 25 -5.82 1.69 -11.05
N CYS A 26 -6.89 1.24 -11.70
CA CYS A 26 -7.73 2.10 -12.55
C CYS A 26 -6.92 2.89 -13.60
N GLY A 27 -5.96 2.22 -14.25
CA GLY A 27 -5.13 2.79 -15.29
C GLY A 27 -3.84 3.45 -14.80
N GLU A 28 -3.60 3.53 -13.49
CA GLU A 28 -2.39 4.12 -12.92
C GLU A 28 -1.46 3.05 -12.38
N GLY A 29 -0.22 3.01 -12.86
CA GLY A 29 0.76 2.01 -12.45
C GLY A 29 1.93 2.58 -11.64
N ALA A 30 2.15 3.90 -11.71
CA ALA A 30 3.32 4.54 -11.10
C ALA A 30 2.99 5.34 -9.85
N VAL A 31 2.08 6.29 -9.95
CA VAL A 31 1.73 7.23 -8.86
C VAL A 31 0.27 6.98 -8.44
N ILE A 32 0.08 6.00 -7.59
CA ILE A 32 -1.26 5.65 -7.11
C ILE A 32 -1.65 6.63 -6.00
N GLU A 33 -2.72 7.37 -6.24
CA GLU A 33 -3.29 8.33 -5.31
C GLU A 33 -4.60 7.81 -4.72
N ARG A 34 -5.09 8.49 -3.69
CA ARG A 34 -6.35 8.14 -3.02
C ARG A 34 -7.51 8.00 -4.01
N GLN A 35 -7.61 8.89 -4.98
CA GLN A 35 -8.68 8.87 -6.00
C GLN A 35 -8.72 7.56 -6.79
N HIS A 36 -7.56 6.97 -7.09
CA HIS A 36 -7.50 5.69 -7.81
C HIS A 36 -8.08 4.55 -6.96
N LEU A 37 -7.75 4.53 -5.66
CA LEU A 37 -8.28 3.53 -4.74
C LEU A 37 -9.78 3.71 -4.49
N LEU A 38 -10.27 4.95 -4.40
CA LEU A 38 -11.69 5.22 -4.24
C LEU A 38 -12.48 4.82 -5.48
N ARG A 39 -11.92 5.03 -6.67
CA ARG A 39 -12.52 4.56 -7.91
C ARG A 39 -12.57 3.04 -7.96
N LEU A 40 -11.48 2.37 -7.61
CA LEU A 40 -11.44 0.91 -7.54
C LEU A 40 -12.48 0.38 -6.55
N ALA A 41 -12.60 1.00 -5.39
CA ALA A 41 -13.60 0.63 -4.39
C ALA A 41 -15.03 0.74 -4.94
N LYS A 42 -15.32 1.82 -5.67
CA LYS A 42 -16.62 2.01 -6.32
C LYS A 42 -16.90 0.90 -7.35
N GLU A 43 -15.92 0.57 -8.18
CA GLU A 43 -16.06 -0.51 -9.16
C GLU A 43 -16.24 -1.88 -8.49
N GLY A 44 -15.63 -2.09 -7.33
CA GLY A 44 -15.77 -3.31 -6.52
C GLY A 44 -16.96 -3.34 -5.59
N GLY A 45 -17.83 -2.32 -5.61
CA GLY A 45 -19.02 -2.28 -4.75
C GLY A 45 -18.76 -1.92 -3.29
N VAL A 46 -17.61 -1.34 -2.97
CA VAL A 46 -17.28 -0.86 -1.63
C VAL A 46 -17.72 0.59 -1.47
N GLY A 47 -18.50 0.89 -0.42
CA GLY A 47 -18.98 2.24 -0.17
C GLY A 47 -17.84 3.24 0.06
N ALA A 48 -18.02 4.48 -0.43
CA ALA A 48 -16.98 5.51 -0.37
C ALA A 48 -16.48 5.79 1.06
N LYS A 49 -17.40 5.88 2.02
CA LYS A 49 -17.04 6.09 3.43
C LYS A 49 -16.19 4.94 3.97
N GLN A 50 -16.60 3.71 3.72
CA GLN A 50 -15.87 2.52 4.13
C GLN A 50 -14.49 2.46 3.48
N ALA A 51 -14.41 2.78 2.18
CA ALA A 51 -13.13 2.83 1.46
C ALA A 51 -12.18 3.86 2.07
N GLN A 52 -12.66 5.05 2.39
CA GLN A 52 -11.87 6.09 3.06
C GLN A 52 -11.36 5.63 4.42
N GLU A 53 -12.19 5.02 5.23
CA GLU A 53 -11.82 4.48 6.54
C GLU A 53 -10.74 3.40 6.43
N ILE A 54 -10.83 2.53 5.41
CA ILE A 54 -9.82 1.50 5.16
C ILE A 54 -8.49 2.14 4.78
N ILE A 55 -8.50 3.10 3.86
CA ILE A 55 -7.28 3.81 3.43
C ILE A 55 -6.62 4.50 4.62
N ASP A 56 -7.39 5.24 5.41
CA ASP A 56 -6.88 5.97 6.56
C ASP A 56 -6.28 5.04 7.61
N ARG A 57 -6.92 3.89 7.86
CA ARG A 57 -6.40 2.87 8.77
C ARG A 57 -5.08 2.28 8.26
N MET A 58 -4.99 1.99 6.98
CA MET A 58 -3.75 1.45 6.38
C MET A 58 -2.62 2.48 6.42
N LEU A 59 -2.92 3.76 6.16
CA LEU A 59 -1.94 4.83 6.27
C LEU A 59 -1.43 5.00 7.71
N ALA A 60 -2.32 4.89 8.70
CA ALA A 60 -1.95 4.94 10.11
C ALA A 60 -1.03 3.77 10.49
N GLN A 61 -1.32 2.56 10.02
CA GLN A 61 -0.46 1.40 10.24
C GLN A 61 0.90 1.57 9.57
N ALA A 62 0.93 2.08 8.34
CA ALA A 62 2.17 2.32 7.62
C ALA A 62 3.06 3.37 8.31
N SER A 63 2.48 4.32 9.04
CA SER A 63 3.25 5.34 9.76
C SER A 63 4.14 4.77 10.87
N SER A 64 3.80 3.61 11.42
CA SER A 64 4.55 2.95 12.48
C SER A 64 5.62 1.97 11.99
N LEU A 65 5.76 1.77 10.68
CA LEU A 65 6.70 0.81 10.11
C LEU A 65 8.15 1.13 10.43
N GLY A 66 8.52 2.41 10.49
CA GLY A 66 9.87 2.82 10.85
C GLY A 66 10.31 2.29 12.21
N GLU A 67 9.45 2.37 13.21
CA GLU A 67 9.72 1.86 14.56
C GLU A 67 9.85 0.33 14.56
N ARG A 68 9.02 -0.36 13.77
CA ARG A 68 9.09 -1.82 13.63
C ARG A 68 10.38 -2.27 12.96
N PHE A 69 10.89 -1.50 12.01
CA PHE A 69 12.17 -1.79 11.35
C PHE A 69 13.35 -1.69 12.29
N GLU A 70 13.33 -0.80 13.28
CA GLU A 70 14.37 -0.69 14.29
C GLU A 70 14.49 -1.95 15.14
N CYS A 71 13.39 -2.66 15.36
CA CYS A 71 13.34 -3.89 16.13
C CYS A 71 13.54 -5.16 15.28
N ALA A 72 13.58 -5.04 13.96
CA ALA A 72 13.70 -6.17 13.05
C ALA A 72 15.17 -6.42 12.64
N PRO A 73 15.53 -7.67 12.33
CA PRO A 73 16.89 -8.00 11.89
C PRO A 73 17.13 -7.61 10.42
N ILE A 74 17.00 -6.32 10.12
CA ILE A 74 17.15 -5.76 8.76
C ILE A 74 18.37 -4.84 8.78
N ARG A 75 19.16 -4.86 7.69
CA ARG A 75 20.25 -3.90 7.52
C ARG A 75 19.69 -2.48 7.51
N ARG A 76 20.38 -1.57 8.21
CA ARG A 76 19.94 -0.17 8.34
C ARG A 76 19.72 0.51 6.99
N THR A 77 20.64 0.32 6.05
CA THR A 77 20.53 0.89 4.69
C THR A 77 19.32 0.35 3.94
N THR A 78 19.07 -0.95 4.03
CA THR A 78 17.89 -1.58 3.42
C THR A 78 16.60 -1.06 4.04
N ALA A 79 16.53 -0.98 5.36
CA ALA A 79 15.38 -0.45 6.07
C ALA A 79 15.09 1.00 5.69
N GLN A 80 16.12 1.84 5.54
CA GLN A 80 15.97 3.22 5.12
C GLN A 80 15.45 3.36 3.69
N GLN A 81 15.93 2.51 2.78
CA GLN A 81 15.46 2.50 1.39
C GLN A 81 13.97 2.11 1.32
N ILE A 82 13.58 1.06 2.01
CA ILE A 82 12.19 0.60 2.06
C ILE A 82 11.29 1.70 2.66
N LYS A 83 11.73 2.28 3.79
CA LYS A 83 10.99 3.34 4.45
C LYS A 83 10.79 4.54 3.53
N SER A 84 11.81 4.95 2.79
CA SER A 84 11.72 6.08 1.86
C SER A 84 10.65 5.84 0.79
N VAL A 85 10.59 4.65 0.21
CA VAL A 85 9.57 4.31 -0.80
C VAL A 85 8.18 4.29 -0.17
N ILE A 86 8.03 3.70 1.01
CA ILE A 86 6.74 3.66 1.72
C ILE A 86 6.26 5.07 2.06
N ASP A 87 7.14 5.95 2.53
CA ASP A 87 6.78 7.33 2.86
C ASP A 87 6.32 8.10 1.62
N THR A 88 6.95 7.90 0.48
CA THR A 88 6.52 8.48 -0.79
C THR A 88 5.12 8.00 -1.18
N CYS A 89 4.86 6.71 -1.08
CA CYS A 89 3.53 6.14 -1.36
C CYS A 89 2.47 6.69 -0.39
N ARG A 90 2.81 6.82 0.88
CA ARG A 90 1.91 7.42 1.89
C ARG A 90 1.54 8.86 1.55
N GLN A 91 2.51 9.66 1.11
CA GLN A 91 2.25 11.03 0.69
C GLN A 91 1.28 11.10 -0.49
N CYS A 92 1.43 10.22 -1.47
CA CYS A 92 0.52 10.14 -2.61
C CYS A 92 -0.89 9.73 -2.17
N LEU A 93 -1.02 8.75 -1.29
CA LEU A 93 -2.31 8.26 -0.80
C LEU A 93 -2.97 9.20 0.20
N GLY A 94 -2.21 10.08 0.84
CA GLY A 94 -2.73 11.10 1.76
C GLY A 94 -3.36 12.29 1.05
N ARG A 95 -3.15 12.41 -0.25
CA ARG A 95 -3.73 13.48 -1.07
C ARG A 95 -5.14 13.08 -1.51
#